data_a6758ba94e4f7904e38b96af4dd52632
#
_entry.id   a6758ba94e4f7904e38b96af4dd52632
#
_cell.length_a   1.000
_cell.length_b   1.000
_cell.length_c   1.000
_cell.angle_alpha   90.00
_cell.angle_beta   90.00
_cell.angle_gamma   90.00
#
_symmetry.space_group_name_H-M   'P 1'
#
loop_
_entity.id
_entity.type
_entity.pdbx_description
1 polymer ?
#
loop_
_entity_poly.entity_id
_entity_poly.type
_entity_poly.pdbx_seq_one_letter_code
_entity_poly.pdbx_strand_id
1 'polypeptide(L)'
;FSRYCWVVTGYEVLSVERNGEKKVVSARGTKDGKIRQFEGEEVLLAAGRSSNSDLLRPERTGVEIDRQGWIWVDEYLQTSKKGIWALGDAIGKHMFRHTANYEARIVAHNILLAQGKAERKAADYHAVPYAVFSHPTVAGVGRKESEAKARGLKVLVGRARYTDSAKGVAMAEEYGLVKVVLEEETGRILEASIIGPEAPELIQQVVYLMNTDRQDLSTAMRSQLIHPTINEVLGRAFSGLERSRNREQPK
;
A
#
# COMPACT_ATOMS: atom_id res chain seq x y z
N PHE A 1 -15.64 -8.99 -1.18
CA PHE A 1 -16.34 -8.49 -2.39
C PHE A 1 -17.33 -9.52 -2.92
N SER A 2 -16.92 -10.77 -3.17
CA SER A 2 -17.78 -11.83 -3.74
C SER A 2 -19.09 -12.09 -2.96
N ARG A 3 -19.19 -11.63 -1.71
CA ARG A 3 -20.44 -11.71 -0.91
C ARG A 3 -21.48 -10.68 -1.36
N TYR A 4 -21.05 -9.56 -1.96
CA TYR A 4 -21.91 -8.42 -2.28
C TYR A 4 -22.08 -8.19 -3.78
N CYS A 5 -21.15 -8.67 -4.59
CA CYS A 5 -21.21 -8.52 -6.02
C CYS A 5 -20.52 -9.70 -6.73
N TRP A 6 -20.90 -9.92 -7.97
CA TRP A 6 -20.24 -10.90 -8.82
C TRP A 6 -18.86 -10.37 -9.24
N VAL A 7 -17.79 -11.06 -8.81
CA VAL A 7 -16.41 -10.67 -9.09
C VAL A 7 -15.84 -11.60 -10.16
N VAL A 8 -15.43 -11.03 -11.28
CA VAL A 8 -14.79 -11.76 -12.39
C VAL A 8 -13.36 -11.24 -12.52
N THR A 9 -12.38 -12.10 -12.25
CA THR A 9 -10.95 -11.78 -12.32
C THR A 9 -10.28 -12.46 -13.51
N GLY A 10 -9.07 -12.00 -13.88
CA GLY A 10 -8.30 -12.59 -14.98
C GLY A 10 -8.83 -12.20 -16.36
N TYR A 11 -9.42 -11.02 -16.49
CA TYR A 11 -9.86 -10.46 -17.75
C TYR A 11 -9.27 -9.06 -17.98
N GLU A 12 -8.95 -8.78 -19.22
CA GLU A 12 -8.59 -7.46 -19.73
C GLU A 12 -9.76 -6.87 -20.51
N VAL A 13 -10.23 -5.68 -20.13
CA VAL A 13 -11.31 -4.99 -20.84
C VAL A 13 -10.78 -4.47 -22.18
N LEU A 14 -11.50 -4.78 -23.26
CA LEU A 14 -11.14 -4.39 -24.62
C LEU A 14 -11.97 -3.21 -25.11
N SER A 15 -13.30 -3.25 -24.90
CA SER A 15 -14.21 -2.20 -25.33
C SER A 15 -15.42 -2.09 -24.41
N VAL A 16 -16.06 -0.93 -24.47
CA VAL A 16 -17.37 -0.66 -23.88
C VAL A 16 -18.24 -0.06 -24.99
N GLU A 17 -19.36 -0.68 -25.28
CA GLU A 17 -20.28 -0.27 -26.34
C GLU A 17 -21.68 -0.11 -25.78
N ARG A 18 -22.47 0.77 -26.42
CA ARG A 18 -23.90 0.91 -26.12
C ARG A 18 -24.71 -0.02 -27.01
N ASN A 19 -25.59 -0.81 -26.41
CA ASN A 19 -26.57 -1.65 -27.13
C ASN A 19 -27.97 -1.32 -26.60
N GLY A 20 -28.65 -0.40 -27.26
CA GLY A 20 -29.94 0.16 -26.81
C GLY A 20 -29.77 0.92 -25.49
N GLU A 21 -30.50 0.53 -24.46
CA GLU A 21 -30.41 1.11 -23.11
C GLU A 21 -29.30 0.49 -22.27
N LYS A 22 -28.71 -0.63 -22.73
CA LYS A 22 -27.65 -1.33 -22.02
C LYS A 22 -26.28 -0.94 -22.55
N LYS A 23 -25.27 -1.18 -21.69
CA LYS A 23 -23.85 -1.09 -22.02
C LYS A 23 -23.25 -2.49 -21.98
N VAL A 24 -22.45 -2.82 -23.00
CA VAL A 24 -21.79 -4.11 -23.16
C VAL A 24 -20.29 -3.92 -23.02
N VAL A 25 -19.70 -4.58 -22.04
CA VAL A 25 -18.25 -4.62 -21.81
C VAL A 25 -17.70 -5.90 -22.41
N SER A 26 -16.84 -5.80 -23.43
CA SER A 26 -16.12 -6.92 -23.99
C SER A 26 -14.75 -7.05 -23.30
N ALA A 27 -14.45 -8.25 -22.79
CA ALA A 27 -13.21 -8.51 -22.07
C ALA A 27 -12.58 -9.83 -22.52
N ARG A 28 -11.24 -9.86 -22.56
CA ARG A 28 -10.42 -11.02 -22.95
C ARG A 28 -9.88 -11.71 -21.73
N GLY A 29 -10.06 -13.03 -21.63
CA GLY A 29 -9.41 -13.85 -20.60
C GLY A 29 -7.88 -13.84 -20.74
N THR A 30 -7.17 -13.50 -19.66
CA THR A 30 -5.69 -13.39 -19.68
C THR A 30 -4.99 -14.74 -19.79
N LYS A 31 -5.68 -15.84 -19.46
CA LYS A 31 -5.12 -17.20 -19.51
C LYS A 31 -5.48 -17.95 -20.81
N ASP A 32 -6.71 -17.80 -21.28
CA ASP A 32 -7.25 -18.58 -22.40
C ASP A 32 -7.50 -17.76 -23.67
N GLY A 33 -7.35 -16.44 -23.60
CA GLY A 33 -7.58 -15.50 -24.70
C GLY A 33 -9.04 -15.36 -25.15
N LYS A 34 -9.98 -16.05 -24.49
CA LYS A 34 -11.41 -16.04 -24.88
C LYS A 34 -12.06 -14.71 -24.54
N ILE A 35 -12.87 -14.22 -25.47
CA ILE A 35 -13.66 -13.01 -25.26
C ILE A 35 -14.96 -13.37 -24.56
N ARG A 36 -15.31 -12.63 -23.51
CA ARG A 36 -16.60 -12.65 -22.84
C ARG A 36 -17.22 -11.26 -22.86
N GLN A 37 -18.54 -11.22 -22.88
CA GLN A 37 -19.31 -9.99 -22.79
C GLN A 37 -20.08 -9.94 -21.48
N PHE A 38 -20.13 -8.76 -20.90
CA PHE A 38 -20.85 -8.45 -19.67
C PHE A 38 -21.77 -7.27 -19.95
N GLU A 39 -23.05 -7.44 -19.65
CA GLU A 39 -24.05 -6.40 -19.84
C GLU A 39 -24.43 -5.74 -18.53
N GLY A 40 -24.67 -4.44 -18.57
CA GLY A 40 -25.14 -3.64 -17.45
C GLY A 40 -25.88 -2.40 -17.93
N GLU A 41 -26.61 -1.77 -17.04
CA GLU A 41 -27.28 -0.50 -17.29
C GLU A 41 -26.28 0.66 -17.23
N GLU A 42 -25.30 0.56 -16.29
CA GLU A 42 -24.24 1.54 -16.12
C GLU A 42 -22.86 0.87 -16.00
N VAL A 43 -21.81 1.61 -16.35
CA VAL A 43 -20.42 1.19 -16.22
C VAL A 43 -19.67 2.20 -15.34
N LEU A 44 -19.09 1.71 -14.23
CA LEU A 44 -18.16 2.47 -13.42
C LEU A 44 -16.73 2.15 -13.85
N LEU A 45 -16.02 3.14 -14.36
CA LEU A 45 -14.61 3.01 -14.73
C LEU A 45 -13.72 3.34 -13.51
N ALA A 46 -13.08 2.31 -12.94
CA ALA A 46 -12.14 2.41 -11.83
C ALA A 46 -10.82 1.68 -12.14
N ALA A 47 -10.29 1.87 -13.36
CA ALA A 47 -9.18 1.10 -13.95
C ALA A 47 -7.78 1.68 -13.64
N GLY A 48 -7.63 2.50 -12.59
CA GLY A 48 -6.35 3.11 -12.23
C GLY A 48 -6.14 4.50 -12.81
N ARG A 49 -4.88 4.90 -12.96
CA ARG A 49 -4.47 6.24 -13.41
C ARG A 49 -3.44 6.15 -14.52
N SER A 50 -3.45 7.13 -15.40
CA SER A 50 -2.43 7.40 -16.39
C SER A 50 -1.79 8.76 -16.12
N SER A 51 -0.54 8.93 -16.57
CA SER A 51 0.12 10.22 -16.48
C SER A 51 -0.54 11.24 -17.42
N ASN A 52 -0.58 12.49 -16.99
CA ASN A 52 -0.94 13.65 -17.82
C ASN A 52 0.26 14.55 -18.07
N SER A 53 1.47 14.01 -17.98
CA SER A 53 2.72 14.81 -18.18
C SER A 53 2.87 15.35 -19.59
N ASP A 54 2.20 14.73 -20.57
CA ASP A 54 2.11 15.21 -21.96
C ASP A 54 1.55 16.64 -22.04
N LEU A 55 0.63 17.02 -21.16
CA LEU A 55 0.10 18.39 -21.06
C LEU A 55 1.18 19.42 -20.70
N LEU A 56 2.21 18.99 -19.99
CA LEU A 56 3.34 19.85 -19.57
C LEU A 56 4.40 19.98 -20.66
N ARG A 57 4.33 19.20 -21.74
CA ARG A 57 5.31 19.14 -22.83
C ARG A 57 6.75 19.00 -22.30
N PRO A 58 7.05 17.93 -21.54
CA PRO A 58 8.36 17.74 -20.88
C PRO A 58 9.53 17.75 -21.87
N GLU A 59 9.31 17.38 -23.12
CA GLU A 59 10.30 17.44 -24.19
C GLU A 59 10.85 18.85 -24.44
N ARG A 60 10.08 19.90 -24.16
CA ARG A 60 10.51 21.31 -24.31
C ARG A 60 11.47 21.75 -23.23
N THR A 61 11.35 21.15 -22.04
CA THR A 61 12.26 21.42 -20.91
C THR A 61 13.42 20.44 -20.86
N GLY A 62 13.30 19.30 -21.57
CA GLY A 62 14.21 18.17 -21.54
C GLY A 62 14.14 17.41 -20.22
N VAL A 63 13.02 17.50 -19.49
CA VAL A 63 12.71 16.63 -18.35
C VAL A 63 12.40 15.24 -18.88
N GLU A 64 13.04 14.22 -18.31
CA GLU A 64 12.82 12.83 -18.67
C GLU A 64 11.53 12.27 -18.07
N ILE A 65 10.85 11.46 -18.88
CA ILE A 65 9.69 10.66 -18.46
C ILE A 65 9.94 9.19 -18.78
N ASP A 66 9.30 8.30 -18.04
CA ASP A 66 9.35 6.88 -18.31
C ASP A 66 8.40 6.49 -19.47
N ARG A 67 8.38 5.18 -19.82
CA ARG A 67 7.55 4.66 -20.92
C ARG A 67 6.04 4.80 -20.66
N GLN A 68 5.64 5.04 -19.41
CA GLN A 68 4.24 5.22 -19.00
C GLN A 68 3.88 6.71 -18.87
N GLY A 69 4.85 7.60 -19.14
CA GLY A 69 4.68 9.04 -19.05
C GLY A 69 4.91 9.64 -17.66
N TRP A 70 5.36 8.85 -16.67
CA TRP A 70 5.66 9.40 -15.34
C TRP A 70 6.98 10.16 -15.35
N ILE A 71 7.04 11.29 -14.65
CA ILE A 71 8.26 12.13 -14.58
C ILE A 71 9.31 11.39 -13.76
N TRP A 72 10.49 11.19 -14.34
CA TRP A 72 11.64 10.62 -13.66
C TRP A 72 12.22 11.58 -12.62
N VAL A 73 12.55 11.07 -11.43
CA VAL A 73 13.23 11.81 -10.36
C VAL A 73 14.28 10.94 -9.67
N ASP A 74 15.32 11.57 -9.16
CA ASP A 74 16.33 10.95 -8.28
C ASP A 74 15.75 10.71 -6.87
N GLU A 75 16.57 10.18 -5.94
CA GLU A 75 16.18 9.96 -4.55
C GLU A 75 15.86 11.25 -3.80
N TYR A 76 16.31 12.39 -4.28
CA TYR A 76 16.05 13.71 -3.72
C TYR A 76 14.81 14.40 -4.32
N LEU A 77 14.11 13.73 -5.22
CA LEU A 77 12.94 14.23 -5.97
C LEU A 77 13.27 15.32 -6.98
N GLN A 78 14.55 15.44 -7.40
CA GLN A 78 14.94 16.31 -8.51
C GLN A 78 14.79 15.56 -9.83
N THR A 79 14.26 16.23 -10.85
CA THR A 79 14.16 15.66 -12.20
C THR A 79 15.54 15.58 -12.89
N SER A 80 15.60 15.03 -14.08
CA SER A 80 16.81 15.05 -14.91
C SER A 80 17.33 16.46 -15.23
N LYS A 81 16.53 17.51 -14.96
CA LYS A 81 16.91 18.92 -15.15
C LYS A 81 17.13 19.63 -13.83
N LYS A 82 18.33 20.19 -13.67
CA LYS A 82 18.69 20.97 -12.49
C LYS A 82 17.67 22.11 -12.25
N GLY A 83 17.18 22.21 -11.01
CA GLY A 83 16.24 23.25 -10.59
C GLY A 83 14.78 22.93 -10.91
N ILE A 84 14.47 21.77 -11.49
CA ILE A 84 13.12 21.26 -11.69
C ILE A 84 12.92 20.04 -10.81
N TRP A 85 11.81 20.02 -10.07
CA TRP A 85 11.44 19.00 -9.09
C TRP A 85 10.07 18.44 -9.43
N ALA A 86 9.84 17.17 -9.12
CA ALA A 86 8.52 16.56 -9.26
C ALA A 86 8.20 15.66 -8.05
N LEU A 87 6.92 15.56 -7.71
CA LEU A 87 6.44 14.79 -6.58
C LEU A 87 4.98 14.34 -6.77
N GLY A 88 4.51 13.47 -5.87
CA GLY A 88 3.14 13.00 -5.86
C GLY A 88 2.80 12.11 -7.06
N ASP A 89 1.56 12.19 -7.50
CA ASP A 89 1.06 11.36 -8.60
C ASP A 89 1.85 11.56 -9.90
N ALA A 90 2.48 12.72 -10.10
CA ALA A 90 3.26 13.02 -11.31
C ALA A 90 4.47 12.11 -11.52
N ILE A 91 5.04 11.54 -10.44
CA ILE A 91 6.19 10.61 -10.50
C ILE A 91 5.78 9.14 -10.52
N GLY A 92 4.48 8.82 -10.37
CA GLY A 92 3.93 7.47 -10.53
C GLY A 92 4.34 6.43 -9.50
N LYS A 93 5.09 6.77 -8.44
CA LYS A 93 5.60 5.80 -7.44
C LYS A 93 4.52 5.37 -6.45
N HIS A 94 4.04 6.30 -5.64
CA HIS A 94 3.04 6.08 -4.60
C HIS A 94 1.95 7.14 -4.75
N MET A 95 0.86 6.79 -5.43
CA MET A 95 -0.22 7.73 -5.75
C MET A 95 -1.20 7.92 -4.59
N PHE A 96 -0.65 8.32 -3.42
CA PHE A 96 -1.38 8.61 -2.20
C PHE A 96 -1.19 10.06 -1.76
N ARG A 97 -2.26 10.69 -1.27
CA ARG A 97 -2.22 12.05 -0.77
C ARG A 97 -1.16 12.25 0.33
N HIS A 98 -1.07 11.32 1.28
CA HIS A 98 -0.12 11.41 2.39
C HIS A 98 1.33 11.27 1.91
N THR A 99 1.59 10.47 0.87
CA THR A 99 2.92 10.37 0.26
C THR A 99 3.29 11.66 -0.47
N ALA A 100 2.38 12.24 -1.24
CA ALA A 100 2.60 13.55 -1.87
C ALA A 100 2.91 14.65 -0.83
N ASN A 101 2.21 14.66 0.31
CA ASN A 101 2.49 15.59 1.41
C ASN A 101 3.86 15.36 2.05
N TYR A 102 4.31 14.10 2.17
CA TYR A 102 5.65 13.74 2.63
C TYR A 102 6.71 14.23 1.64
N GLU A 103 6.55 13.91 0.38
CA GLU A 103 7.46 14.32 -0.70
C GLU A 103 7.56 15.83 -0.84
N ALA A 104 6.44 16.56 -0.66
CA ALA A 104 6.44 18.02 -0.67
C ALA A 104 7.36 18.61 0.42
N ARG A 105 7.41 18.01 1.61
CA ARG A 105 8.34 18.43 2.67
C ARG A 105 9.80 18.18 2.29
N ILE A 106 10.08 17.04 1.62
CA ILE A 106 11.43 16.71 1.12
C ILE A 106 11.86 17.72 0.05
N VAL A 107 10.99 17.98 -0.93
CA VAL A 107 11.28 18.93 -2.00
C VAL A 107 11.48 20.34 -1.44
N ALA A 108 10.61 20.80 -0.54
CA ALA A 108 10.74 22.12 0.09
C ALA A 108 12.07 22.23 0.86
N HIS A 109 12.45 21.20 1.63
CA HIS A 109 13.74 21.16 2.31
C HIS A 109 14.90 21.26 1.31
N ASN A 110 14.86 20.45 0.24
CA ASN A 110 15.93 20.39 -0.75
C ASN A 110 16.07 21.68 -1.57
N ILE A 111 14.97 22.38 -1.84
CA ILE A 111 15.00 23.67 -2.54
C ILE A 111 15.48 24.78 -1.60
N LEU A 112 14.89 24.91 -0.41
CA LEU A 112 15.09 26.08 0.45
C LEU A 112 16.38 26.00 1.28
N LEU A 113 16.76 24.80 1.73
CA LEU A 113 17.92 24.61 2.61
C LEU A 113 19.17 24.18 1.86
N ALA A 114 19.07 23.54 0.70
CA ALA A 114 20.24 23.13 -0.10
C ALA A 114 20.91 24.30 -0.85
N GLN A 115 20.34 25.51 -0.81
CA GLN A 115 21.05 26.74 -1.23
C GLN A 115 22.06 27.21 -0.16
N GLY A 116 22.05 26.63 1.04
CA GLY A 116 22.98 26.86 2.13
C GLY A 116 23.84 25.62 2.44
N LYS A 117 24.29 25.51 3.69
CA LYS A 117 25.20 24.44 4.16
C LYS A 117 24.46 23.16 4.63
N ALA A 118 23.16 23.07 4.48
CA ALA A 118 22.39 21.89 4.93
C ALA A 118 22.46 20.75 3.90
N GLU A 119 22.54 19.51 4.37
CA GLU A 119 22.53 18.33 3.52
C GLU A 119 21.14 18.11 2.88
N ARG A 120 21.13 17.62 1.63
CA ARG A 120 19.92 17.20 0.94
C ARG A 120 19.31 15.99 1.62
N LYS A 121 17.99 15.91 1.62
CA LYS A 121 17.24 14.78 2.17
C LYS A 121 16.74 13.88 1.04
N ALA A 122 17.08 12.60 1.10
CA ALA A 122 16.49 11.59 0.25
C ALA A 122 15.08 11.22 0.72
N ALA A 123 14.22 10.87 -0.21
CA ALA A 123 12.90 10.35 0.09
C ALA A 123 13.01 8.86 0.49
N ASP A 124 12.48 8.51 1.64
CA ASP A 124 12.45 7.16 2.18
C ASP A 124 11.04 6.58 2.08
N TYR A 125 10.91 5.44 1.41
CA TYR A 125 9.64 4.76 1.16
C TYR A 125 9.51 3.40 1.84
N HIS A 126 10.39 3.09 2.83
CA HIS A 126 10.36 1.78 3.48
C HIS A 126 9.06 1.49 4.25
N ALA A 127 8.38 2.54 4.72
CA ALA A 127 7.19 2.47 5.56
C ALA A 127 6.01 3.31 5.02
N VAL A 128 5.75 3.22 3.71
CA VAL A 128 4.58 3.88 3.10
C VAL A 128 3.31 3.09 3.43
N PRO A 129 2.36 3.65 4.21
CA PRO A 129 1.10 2.99 4.48
C PRO A 129 0.11 3.16 3.32
N TYR A 130 -0.85 2.23 3.26
CA TYR A 130 -2.02 2.37 2.41
C TYR A 130 -3.28 1.91 3.12
N ALA A 131 -4.43 2.42 2.68
CA ALA A 131 -5.73 1.94 3.11
C ALA A 131 -6.68 1.82 1.92
N VAL A 132 -7.56 0.81 1.98
CA VAL A 132 -8.67 0.60 1.05
C VAL A 132 -9.94 0.69 1.89
N PHE A 133 -10.74 1.72 1.64
CA PHE A 133 -11.95 2.04 2.42
C PHE A 133 -13.16 1.21 1.97
N SER A 134 -12.96 -0.10 1.88
CA SER A 134 -14.02 -1.09 1.71
C SER A 134 -14.69 -1.41 3.05
N HIS A 135 -15.69 -2.29 3.04
CA HIS A 135 -16.26 -2.85 4.25
C HIS A 135 -16.09 -4.37 4.23
N PRO A 136 -15.26 -4.94 5.15
CA PRO A 136 -14.37 -4.28 6.12
C PRO A 136 -13.23 -3.51 5.43
N THR A 137 -12.70 -2.50 6.14
CA THR A 137 -11.55 -1.70 5.69
C THR A 137 -10.27 -2.53 5.71
N VAL A 138 -9.39 -2.30 4.74
CA VAL A 138 -8.07 -2.94 4.67
C VAL A 138 -6.98 -1.88 4.75
N ALA A 139 -5.95 -2.11 5.55
CA ALA A 139 -4.78 -1.26 5.61
C ALA A 139 -3.50 -2.10 5.65
N GLY A 140 -2.41 -1.52 5.19
CA GLY A 140 -1.12 -2.19 5.23
C GLY A 140 0.07 -1.22 5.12
N VAL A 141 1.24 -1.73 5.49
CA VAL A 141 2.52 -1.03 5.38
C VAL A 141 3.65 -2.03 5.17
N GLY A 142 4.67 -1.61 4.44
CA GLY A 142 5.92 -2.35 4.30
C GLY A 142 5.91 -3.43 3.21
N ARG A 143 6.88 -4.33 3.29
CA ARG A 143 7.17 -5.36 2.28
C ARG A 143 6.48 -6.66 2.63
N LYS A 144 5.71 -7.20 1.68
CA LYS A 144 4.96 -8.47 1.85
C LYS A 144 5.86 -9.65 2.25
N GLU A 145 5.32 -10.55 3.07
CA GLU A 145 5.97 -11.80 3.48
C GLU A 145 6.56 -12.58 2.31
N SER A 146 5.82 -12.70 1.20
CA SER A 146 6.28 -13.40 -0.01
C SER A 146 7.50 -12.74 -0.65
N GLU A 147 7.55 -11.42 -0.67
CA GLU A 147 8.69 -10.66 -1.21
C GLU A 147 9.93 -10.76 -0.31
N ALA A 148 9.73 -10.76 1.01
CA ALA A 148 10.80 -10.96 1.98
C ALA A 148 11.42 -12.35 1.81
N LYS A 149 10.60 -13.40 1.72
CA LYS A 149 11.05 -14.77 1.48
C LYS A 149 11.75 -14.95 0.13
N ALA A 150 11.24 -14.31 -0.94
CA ALA A 150 11.88 -14.35 -2.26
C ALA A 150 13.29 -13.73 -2.26
N ARG A 151 13.58 -12.85 -1.29
CA ARG A 151 14.92 -12.28 -1.04
C ARG A 151 15.79 -13.12 -0.08
N GLY A 152 15.32 -14.31 0.33
CA GLY A 152 16.03 -15.20 1.22
C GLY A 152 15.95 -14.83 2.71
N LEU A 153 15.12 -13.85 3.10
CA LEU A 153 14.97 -13.48 4.50
C LEU A 153 14.19 -14.53 5.28
N LYS A 154 14.68 -14.89 6.45
CA LYS A 154 13.92 -15.65 7.44
C LYS A 154 12.97 -14.72 8.16
N VAL A 155 11.71 -15.13 8.32
CA VAL A 155 10.68 -14.24 8.87
C VAL A 155 9.91 -14.89 10.01
N LEU A 156 9.58 -14.06 11.00
CA LEU A 156 8.59 -14.34 12.04
C LEU A 156 7.26 -13.71 11.63
N VAL A 157 6.17 -14.40 11.88
CA VAL A 157 4.82 -13.93 11.53
C VAL A 157 3.91 -14.02 12.74
N GLY A 158 3.37 -12.88 13.15
CA GLY A 158 2.33 -12.80 14.16
C GLY A 158 0.96 -12.58 13.55
N ARG A 159 -0.07 -13.22 14.11
CA ARG A 159 -1.47 -13.05 13.69
C ARG A 159 -2.38 -12.98 14.89
N ALA A 160 -3.41 -12.14 14.79
CA ALA A 160 -4.49 -12.09 15.76
C ALA A 160 -5.80 -11.76 15.06
N ARG A 161 -6.89 -12.34 15.53
CA ARG A 161 -8.23 -12.00 15.07
C ARG A 161 -8.84 -10.94 15.99
N TYR A 162 -9.77 -10.16 15.49
CA TYR A 162 -10.51 -9.21 16.32
C TYR A 162 -11.30 -9.93 17.40
N THR A 163 -11.81 -11.11 17.11
CA THR A 163 -12.48 -11.99 18.10
C THR A 163 -11.58 -12.42 19.27
N ASP A 164 -10.27 -12.25 19.16
CA ASP A 164 -9.34 -12.56 20.25
C ASP A 164 -9.29 -11.43 21.30
N SER A 165 -9.93 -10.28 21.05
CA SER A 165 -9.97 -9.15 21.98
C SER A 165 -11.37 -8.91 22.52
N ALA A 166 -11.48 -8.43 23.77
CA ALA A 166 -12.75 -8.11 24.39
C ALA A 166 -13.54 -7.06 23.58
N LYS A 167 -12.88 -6.06 23.05
CA LYS A 167 -13.52 -5.03 22.21
C LYS A 167 -14.02 -5.60 20.88
N GLY A 168 -13.26 -6.48 20.22
CA GLY A 168 -13.69 -7.14 18.98
C GLY A 168 -14.92 -8.01 19.18
N VAL A 169 -14.97 -8.77 20.28
CA VAL A 169 -16.16 -9.55 20.67
C VAL A 169 -17.36 -8.62 20.93
N ALA A 170 -17.17 -7.54 21.68
CA ALA A 170 -18.24 -6.58 21.99
C ALA A 170 -18.78 -5.86 20.73
N MET A 171 -17.95 -5.73 19.68
CA MET A 171 -18.35 -5.18 18.37
C MET A 171 -18.98 -6.22 17.45
N ALA A 172 -19.04 -7.49 17.86
CA ALA A 172 -19.44 -8.62 17.01
C ALA A 172 -18.65 -8.69 15.69
N GLU A 173 -17.34 -8.37 15.74
CA GLU A 173 -16.47 -8.36 14.55
C GLU A 173 -15.94 -9.76 14.25
N GLU A 174 -16.51 -10.41 13.23
CA GLU A 174 -16.20 -11.80 12.89
C GLU A 174 -14.99 -11.95 11.94
N TYR A 175 -14.66 -10.94 11.17
CA TYR A 175 -13.74 -11.04 10.01
C TYR A 175 -12.43 -10.30 10.21
N GLY A 176 -12.31 -9.51 11.28
CA GLY A 176 -11.13 -8.69 11.54
C GLY A 176 -9.88 -9.54 11.80
N LEU A 177 -8.78 -9.18 11.16
CA LEU A 177 -7.49 -9.85 11.26
C LEU A 177 -6.35 -8.84 11.22
N VAL A 178 -5.37 -9.04 12.08
CA VAL A 178 -4.05 -8.39 12.04
C VAL A 178 -2.99 -9.43 11.71
N LYS A 179 -2.07 -9.08 10.81
CA LYS A 179 -0.86 -9.83 10.51
C LYS A 179 0.33 -8.89 10.58
N VAL A 180 1.42 -9.32 11.23
CA VAL A 180 2.71 -8.63 11.22
C VAL A 180 3.80 -9.61 10.80
N VAL A 181 4.82 -9.09 10.11
CA VAL A 181 5.97 -9.85 9.65
C VAL A 181 7.24 -9.13 10.08
N LEU A 182 8.13 -9.86 10.73
CA LEU A 182 9.43 -9.38 11.16
C LEU A 182 10.54 -10.19 10.49
N GLU A 183 11.66 -9.56 10.26
CA GLU A 183 12.90 -10.26 9.96
C GLU A 183 13.40 -10.99 11.21
N GLU A 184 13.65 -12.31 11.12
CA GLU A 184 14.00 -13.13 12.29
C GLU A 184 15.36 -12.72 12.89
N GLU A 185 16.33 -12.34 12.07
CA GLU A 185 17.68 -12.04 12.50
C GLU A 185 17.79 -10.70 13.23
N THR A 186 17.11 -9.68 12.73
CA THR A 186 17.22 -8.29 13.25
C THR A 186 16.06 -7.88 14.14
N GLY A 187 14.92 -8.58 14.06
CA GLY A 187 13.66 -8.20 14.69
C GLY A 187 12.96 -7.01 14.02
N ARG A 188 13.46 -6.51 12.89
CA ARG A 188 12.86 -5.37 12.17
C ARG A 188 11.50 -5.72 11.60
N ILE A 189 10.57 -4.79 11.73
CA ILE A 189 9.24 -4.92 11.14
C ILE A 189 9.36 -4.79 9.62
N LEU A 190 8.92 -5.81 8.89
CA LEU A 190 8.90 -5.83 7.42
C LEU A 190 7.53 -5.49 6.84
N GLU A 191 6.47 -5.97 7.48
CA GLU A 191 5.08 -5.82 7.01
C GLU A 191 4.13 -5.74 8.18
N ALA A 192 3.05 -4.96 8.02
CA ALA A 192 1.81 -5.20 8.74
C ALA A 192 0.63 -5.08 7.77
N SER A 193 -0.36 -5.94 7.96
CA SER A 193 -1.61 -5.95 7.20
C SER A 193 -2.77 -6.13 8.16
N ILE A 194 -3.80 -5.30 8.01
CA ILE A 194 -4.98 -5.28 8.87
C ILE A 194 -6.21 -5.27 7.98
N ILE A 195 -7.19 -6.09 8.34
CA ILE A 195 -8.54 -6.03 7.77
C ILE A 195 -9.53 -5.95 8.93
N GLY A 196 -10.41 -4.97 8.90
CA GLY A 196 -11.43 -4.76 9.95
C GLY A 196 -11.67 -3.27 10.22
N PRO A 197 -12.56 -2.96 11.18
CA PRO A 197 -12.77 -1.60 11.65
C PRO A 197 -11.47 -0.95 12.14
N GLU A 198 -11.34 0.36 11.92
CA GLU A 198 -10.19 1.17 12.36
C GLU A 198 -8.82 0.68 11.84
N ALA A 199 -8.80 -0.09 10.74
CA ALA A 199 -7.55 -0.59 10.18
C ALA A 199 -6.55 0.55 9.81
N PRO A 200 -6.96 1.71 9.26
CA PRO A 200 -6.06 2.83 8.97
C PRO A 200 -5.44 3.45 10.23
N GLU A 201 -6.19 3.54 11.32
CA GLU A 201 -5.76 4.07 12.60
C GLU A 201 -4.78 3.10 13.29
N LEU A 202 -5.06 1.82 13.22
CA LEU A 202 -4.20 0.79 13.78
C LEU A 202 -2.89 0.66 13.02
N ILE A 203 -2.91 0.68 11.69
CA ILE A 203 -1.69 0.55 10.89
C ILE A 203 -0.72 1.72 11.13
N GLN A 204 -1.24 2.92 11.45
CA GLN A 204 -0.41 4.10 11.72
C GLN A 204 0.54 3.88 12.90
N GLN A 205 0.16 3.08 13.89
CA GLN A 205 1.03 2.74 15.03
C GLN A 205 2.23 1.92 14.57
N VAL A 206 2.02 0.97 13.65
CA VAL A 206 3.11 0.19 13.06
C VAL A 206 4.03 1.08 12.22
N VAL A 207 3.47 2.04 11.48
CA VAL A 207 4.27 3.05 10.73
C VAL A 207 5.20 3.82 11.67
N TYR A 208 4.72 4.24 12.86
CA TYR A 208 5.57 4.92 13.84
C TYR A 208 6.68 4.00 14.35
N LEU A 209 6.40 2.74 14.64
CA LEU A 209 7.43 1.77 15.06
C LEU A 209 8.48 1.54 13.97
N MET A 210 8.06 1.42 12.71
CA MET A 210 8.97 1.27 11.57
C MET A 210 9.86 2.51 11.34
N ASN A 211 9.48 3.68 11.84
CA ASN A 211 10.23 4.91 11.75
C ASN A 211 11.01 5.26 13.03
N THR A 212 11.12 4.34 14.00
CA THR A 212 12.06 4.45 15.13
C THR A 212 13.46 3.99 14.71
N ASP A 213 14.50 4.35 15.48
CA ASP A 213 15.88 3.93 15.20
C ASP A 213 16.03 2.40 15.12
N ARG A 214 15.30 1.67 15.96
CA ARG A 214 15.34 0.21 16.00
C ARG A 214 14.46 -0.47 14.97
N GLN A 215 13.38 0.19 14.55
CA GLN A 215 12.38 -0.33 13.61
C GLN A 215 11.76 -1.68 14.04
N ASP A 216 11.69 -1.94 15.34
CA ASP A 216 11.25 -3.19 15.96
C ASP A 216 10.02 -2.99 16.88
N LEU A 217 9.54 -4.08 17.49
CA LEU A 217 8.39 -4.06 18.38
C LEU A 217 8.72 -3.65 19.84
N SER A 218 9.98 -3.39 20.17
CA SER A 218 10.40 -3.22 21.57
C SER A 218 9.68 -2.08 22.29
N THR A 219 9.37 -1.00 21.59
CA THR A 219 8.62 0.14 22.15
C THR A 219 7.17 -0.25 22.43
N ALA A 220 6.51 -0.93 21.51
CA ALA A 220 5.14 -1.39 21.69
C ALA A 220 5.01 -2.42 22.81
N MET A 221 5.94 -3.36 22.89
CA MET A 221 5.94 -4.43 23.91
C MET A 221 6.17 -3.92 25.35
N ARG A 222 6.77 -2.74 25.49
CA ARG A 222 6.94 -2.08 26.81
C ARG A 222 5.83 -1.11 27.16
N SER A 223 4.95 -0.81 26.19
CA SER A 223 3.87 0.15 26.38
C SER A 223 2.66 -0.49 27.03
N GLN A 224 1.93 0.30 27.81
CA GLN A 224 0.63 -0.09 28.33
C GLN A 224 -0.44 0.13 27.25
N LEU A 225 -1.34 -0.83 27.12
CA LEU A 225 -2.49 -0.74 26.23
C LEU A 225 -3.75 -0.47 27.04
N ILE A 226 -4.57 0.47 26.55
CA ILE A 226 -5.89 0.73 27.18
C ILE A 226 -6.79 -0.46 26.94
N HIS A 227 -7.45 -0.94 28.02
CA HIS A 227 -8.44 -2.01 27.97
C HIS A 227 -9.84 -1.48 28.34
N PRO A 228 -10.92 -1.87 27.60
CA PRO A 228 -10.93 -2.65 26.37
C PRO A 228 -10.84 -1.76 25.12
N THR A 229 -9.89 -1.99 24.26
CA THR A 229 -9.78 -1.30 22.96
C THR A 229 -9.44 -2.26 21.84
N ILE A 230 -9.71 -1.83 20.59
CA ILE A 230 -9.35 -2.64 19.42
C ILE A 230 -7.83 -2.70 19.22
N ASN A 231 -7.07 -1.77 19.78
CA ASN A 231 -5.63 -1.75 19.72
C ASN A 231 -4.95 -2.98 20.33
N GLU A 232 -5.63 -3.67 21.28
CA GLU A 232 -5.14 -4.91 21.89
C GLU A 232 -4.91 -6.03 20.86
N VAL A 233 -5.59 -5.99 19.70
CA VAL A 233 -5.39 -6.96 18.62
C VAL A 233 -3.97 -6.86 18.04
N LEU A 234 -3.42 -5.63 17.92
CA LEU A 234 -2.01 -5.44 17.55
C LEU A 234 -1.06 -6.07 18.59
N GLY A 235 -1.29 -5.80 19.87
CA GLY A 235 -0.49 -6.38 20.96
C GLY A 235 -0.47 -7.90 20.93
N ARG A 236 -1.62 -8.53 20.64
CA ARG A 236 -1.72 -9.98 20.48
C ARG A 236 -0.94 -10.49 19.29
N ALA A 237 -1.03 -9.82 18.12
CA ALA A 237 -0.23 -10.18 16.96
C ALA A 237 1.27 -10.04 17.22
N PHE A 238 1.67 -9.00 17.96
CA PHE A 238 3.08 -8.78 18.36
C PHE A 238 3.61 -9.85 19.31
N SER A 239 2.76 -10.37 20.21
CA SER A 239 3.12 -11.40 21.18
C SER A 239 3.07 -12.82 20.59
N GLY A 240 2.35 -13.04 19.50
CA GLY A 240 2.10 -14.34 18.86
C GLY A 240 3.04 -14.59 17.65
N LEU A 241 4.31 -14.18 17.73
CA LEU A 241 5.26 -14.37 16.63
C LEU A 241 5.72 -15.82 16.54
N GLU A 242 5.60 -16.40 15.36
CA GLU A 242 6.05 -17.76 15.04
C GLU A 242 6.90 -17.74 13.76
N ARG A 243 7.84 -18.69 13.63
CA ARG A 243 8.55 -18.89 12.37
C ARG A 243 7.57 -19.21 11.25
N SER A 244 7.66 -18.48 10.16
CA SER A 244 6.84 -18.76 9.00
C SER A 244 7.23 -20.09 8.38
N ARG A 245 6.32 -21.07 8.44
CA ARG A 245 6.48 -22.34 7.73
C ARG A 245 6.33 -22.09 6.23
N ASN A 246 7.19 -22.69 5.41
CA ASN A 246 6.94 -22.76 3.98
C ASN A 246 5.64 -23.57 3.80
N ARG A 247 4.53 -22.90 3.49
CA ARG A 247 3.38 -23.63 2.97
C ARG A 247 3.80 -24.12 1.59
N GLU A 248 4.05 -25.43 1.47
CA GLU A 248 3.98 -26.09 0.18
C GLU A 248 2.62 -25.71 -0.42
N GLN A 249 2.64 -25.11 -1.60
CA GLN A 249 1.39 -24.86 -2.33
C GLN A 249 0.74 -26.24 -2.56
N PRO A 250 -0.53 -26.42 -2.23
CA PRO A 250 -1.23 -27.61 -2.68
C PRO A 250 -1.17 -27.63 -4.21
N LYS A 251 -0.70 -28.75 -4.75
CA LYS A 251 -0.60 -29.04 -6.19
C LYS A 251 -1.96 -28.92 -6.87
#